data_e7bb80fad30715f98d953ab1c5f83e74
#
_entry.id   e7bb80fad30715f98d953ab1c5f83e74
#
_cell.length_a   1.000
_cell.length_b   1.000
_cell.length_c   1.000
_cell.angle_alpha   90.00
_cell.angle_beta   90.00
_cell.angle_gamma   90.00
#
_symmetry.space_group_name_H-M   'P 1'
#
loop_
_entity.id
_entity.type
_entity.pdbx_description
1 polymer ?
#
loop_
_entity_poly.entity_id
_entity_poly.type
_entity_poly.pdbx_seq_one_letter_code
_entity_poly.pdbx_strand_id
1 'polypeptide(L)'
;QQLGLEGVDALVSMIAQPERETPMMRAEVDQLRCAELLRESPLQAEVFAEYMAAEYGWMSVYNFLDEPFRADTYLARARELLASENVKERMQFIKIMQEKRAKEYTALMHDIQQEPLRSQIALLHDLGFIRDAREECRDKLTMLERPLYERIAVRAGLALREVTALHDDEIVDLLNGVGTTNALKVKITARLERFAIDVQGTTIRLIDDTKEQDDVVCEVRSLEAMREVRGTIACSARRIQGVVRIVLNARECQKVQEGDILVTTMTKPDFLPAMKRASAFITDEGGLTCHAAIIAREMNK
;
A
#
# COMPACT_ATOMS: atom_id res chain seq x y z
N GLN A 1 25.81 -5.67 25.43
CA GLN A 1 25.64 -4.21 25.48
C GLN A 1 24.15 -3.92 25.34
N GLN A 2 23.55 -3.21 26.30
CA GLN A 2 22.16 -2.73 26.18
C GLN A 2 22.16 -1.64 25.10
N LEU A 3 21.60 -1.96 23.92
CA LEU A 3 21.27 -0.97 22.91
C LEU A 3 20.14 -0.09 23.45
N GLY A 4 20.30 1.23 23.42
CA GLY A 4 19.19 2.14 23.65
C GLY A 4 18.08 1.94 22.61
N LEU A 5 16.87 2.48 22.86
CA LEU A 5 15.71 2.34 21.95
C LEU A 5 16.07 2.70 20.50
N GLU A 6 16.82 3.75 20.27
CA GLU A 6 17.30 4.17 18.94
C GLU A 6 18.17 3.11 18.25
N GLY A 7 19.00 2.37 19.02
CA GLY A 7 19.80 1.30 18.46
C GLY A 7 19.01 0.06 18.09
N VAL A 8 17.91 -0.23 18.81
CA VAL A 8 16.98 -1.33 18.48
C VAL A 8 16.21 -1.01 17.22
N ASP A 9 15.70 0.22 17.07
CA ASP A 9 14.97 0.65 15.90
C ASP A 9 15.83 0.64 14.62
N ALA A 10 17.09 1.06 14.72
CA ALA A 10 18.04 0.99 13.62
C ALA A 10 18.32 -0.46 13.20
N LEU A 11 18.47 -1.37 14.16
CA LEU A 11 18.69 -2.79 13.92
C LEU A 11 17.48 -3.45 13.25
N VAL A 12 16.27 -3.18 13.77
CA VAL A 12 15.01 -3.68 13.20
C VAL A 12 14.83 -3.16 11.78
N SER A 13 15.10 -1.87 11.54
CA SER A 13 15.01 -1.27 10.20
C SER A 13 15.98 -1.93 9.22
N MET A 14 17.21 -2.22 9.65
CA MET A 14 18.23 -2.89 8.84
C MET A 14 17.81 -4.33 8.48
N ILE A 15 17.32 -5.10 9.46
CA ILE A 15 16.89 -6.49 9.25
C ILE A 15 15.66 -6.57 8.34
N ALA A 16 14.73 -5.62 8.47
CA ALA A 16 13.47 -5.67 7.77
C ALA A 16 13.50 -5.14 6.33
N GLN A 17 14.58 -4.47 5.93
CA GLN A 17 14.72 -3.96 4.57
C GLN A 17 15.40 -5.00 3.69
N PRO A 18 14.75 -5.49 2.62
CA PRO A 18 15.33 -6.50 1.76
C PRO A 18 16.58 -5.98 1.03
N GLU A 19 17.64 -6.81 0.93
CA GLU A 19 18.78 -6.53 0.06
C GLU A 19 18.37 -6.58 -1.43
N ARG A 20 17.40 -7.46 -1.73
CA ARG A 20 16.86 -7.59 -3.08
C ARG A 20 16.03 -6.36 -3.40
N GLU A 21 16.30 -5.79 -4.55
CA GLU A 21 15.56 -4.65 -5.06
C GLU A 21 14.08 -5.01 -5.26
N THR A 22 13.21 -4.35 -4.50
CA THR A 22 11.76 -4.54 -4.64
C THR A 22 11.23 -3.73 -5.83
N PRO A 23 10.06 -4.09 -6.39
CA PRO A 23 9.43 -3.29 -7.45
C PRO A 23 9.22 -1.82 -7.05
N MET A 24 8.90 -1.55 -5.79
CA MET A 24 8.75 -0.18 -5.28
C MET A 24 10.07 0.60 -5.33
N MET A 25 11.17 -0.04 -4.93
CA MET A 25 12.50 0.60 -5.01
C MET A 25 12.90 0.88 -6.46
N ARG A 26 12.63 -0.06 -7.37
CA ARG A 26 12.86 0.17 -8.81
C ARG A 26 12.02 1.30 -9.35
N ALA A 27 10.72 1.33 -9.00
CA ALA A 27 9.82 2.38 -9.44
C ALA A 27 10.23 3.77 -8.95
N GLU A 28 10.77 3.90 -7.71
CA GLU A 28 11.30 5.17 -7.20
C GLU A 28 12.51 5.63 -8.03
N VAL A 29 13.46 4.74 -8.29
CA VAL A 29 14.65 5.04 -9.08
C VAL A 29 14.27 5.38 -10.53
N ASP A 30 13.38 4.62 -11.14
CA ASP A 30 12.89 4.87 -12.50
C ASP A 30 12.08 6.17 -12.58
N GLN A 31 11.35 6.55 -11.53
CA GLN A 31 10.65 7.84 -11.48
C GLN A 31 11.64 9.02 -11.48
N LEU A 32 12.73 8.91 -10.74
CA LEU A 32 13.81 9.91 -10.76
C LEU A 32 14.51 9.94 -12.13
N ARG A 33 14.73 8.78 -12.75
CA ARG A 33 15.26 8.67 -14.10
C ARG A 33 14.34 9.32 -15.14
N CYS A 34 13.03 9.11 -15.04
CA CYS A 34 12.04 9.77 -15.89
C CYS A 34 12.12 11.30 -15.76
N ALA A 35 12.32 11.81 -14.54
CA ALA A 35 12.51 13.24 -14.31
C ALA A 35 13.80 13.77 -14.96
N GLU A 36 14.91 13.03 -14.89
CA GLU A 36 16.13 13.41 -15.60
C GLU A 36 15.95 13.43 -17.13
N LEU A 37 15.33 12.36 -17.66
CA LEU A 37 15.02 12.29 -19.10
C LEU A 37 14.11 13.44 -19.53
N LEU A 38 13.12 13.82 -18.71
CA LEU A 38 12.23 14.93 -19.03
C LEU A 38 12.98 16.26 -19.17
N ARG A 39 14.06 16.45 -18.41
CA ARG A 39 14.93 17.63 -18.52
C ARG A 39 15.84 17.58 -19.77
N GLU A 40 16.34 16.39 -20.13
CA GLU A 40 17.31 16.21 -21.20
C GLU A 40 16.65 16.01 -22.57
N SER A 41 15.58 15.22 -22.63
CA SER A 41 14.86 14.86 -23.84
C SER A 41 13.40 14.51 -23.54
N PRO A 42 12.45 15.45 -23.67
CA PRO A 42 11.03 15.20 -23.40
C PRO A 42 10.46 13.98 -24.13
N LEU A 43 10.87 13.74 -25.37
CA LEU A 43 10.42 12.59 -26.16
C LEU A 43 10.87 11.26 -25.54
N GLN A 44 12.10 11.18 -25.03
CA GLN A 44 12.59 9.99 -24.35
C GLN A 44 11.86 9.77 -23.00
N ALA A 45 11.53 10.86 -22.30
CA ALA A 45 10.75 10.79 -21.09
C ALA A 45 9.33 10.26 -21.34
N GLU A 46 8.69 10.65 -22.44
CA GLU A 46 7.38 10.11 -22.84
C GLU A 46 7.45 8.60 -23.08
N VAL A 47 8.42 8.14 -23.87
CA VAL A 47 8.63 6.70 -24.12
C VAL A 47 8.93 5.95 -22.82
N PHE A 48 9.75 6.53 -21.94
CA PHE A 48 10.07 5.92 -20.65
C PHE A 48 8.87 5.89 -19.69
N ALA A 49 8.01 6.91 -19.73
CA ALA A 49 6.79 6.95 -18.95
C ALA A 49 5.78 5.88 -19.41
N GLU A 50 5.70 5.56 -20.70
CA GLU A 50 4.91 4.43 -21.21
C GLU A 50 5.46 3.09 -20.69
N TYR A 51 6.79 2.90 -20.68
CA TYR A 51 7.40 1.75 -20.04
C TYR A 51 7.02 1.68 -18.54
N MET A 52 7.11 2.80 -17.81
CA MET A 52 6.73 2.83 -16.40
C MET A 52 5.25 2.52 -16.17
N ALA A 53 4.37 2.97 -17.04
CA ALA A 53 2.94 2.66 -16.98
C ALA A 53 2.69 1.15 -17.17
N ALA A 54 3.40 0.52 -18.07
CA ALA A 54 3.31 -0.92 -18.32
C ALA A 54 3.89 -1.74 -17.15
N GLU A 55 5.04 -1.34 -16.60
CA GLU A 55 5.74 -2.10 -15.54
C GLU A 55 5.16 -1.85 -14.14
N TYR A 56 4.76 -0.60 -13.84
CA TYR A 56 4.39 -0.17 -12.49
C TYR A 56 2.96 0.38 -12.38
N GLY A 57 2.17 0.38 -13.45
CA GLY A 57 0.80 0.91 -13.44
C GLY A 57 -0.10 0.25 -12.40
N TRP A 58 0.15 -1.02 -12.08
CA TRP A 58 -0.55 -1.79 -11.06
C TRP A 58 -0.43 -1.21 -9.64
N MET A 59 0.56 -0.38 -9.35
CA MET A 59 0.79 0.17 -8.02
C MET A 59 -0.34 1.06 -7.48
N SER A 60 -1.26 1.50 -8.35
CA SER A 60 -2.48 2.22 -7.95
C SER A 60 -3.71 1.32 -7.85
N VAL A 61 -3.59 0.04 -8.20
CA VAL A 61 -4.72 -0.89 -8.31
C VAL A 61 -4.83 -1.70 -7.02
N TYR A 62 -5.82 -1.38 -6.19
CA TYR A 62 -6.14 -2.09 -4.96
C TYR A 62 -7.35 -3.01 -5.11
N ASN A 63 -8.18 -2.68 -6.10
CA ASN A 63 -9.39 -3.42 -6.44
C ASN A 63 -9.75 -3.18 -7.92
N PHE A 64 -10.74 -3.91 -8.42
CA PHE A 64 -11.16 -3.85 -9.83
C PHE A 64 -11.70 -2.49 -10.30
N LEU A 65 -12.01 -1.56 -9.39
CA LEU A 65 -12.51 -0.23 -9.71
C LEU A 65 -11.41 0.81 -9.87
N ASP A 66 -10.20 0.49 -9.43
CA ASP A 66 -9.07 1.39 -9.51
C ASP A 66 -8.47 1.41 -10.91
N GLU A 67 -8.06 2.60 -11.35
CA GLU A 67 -7.38 2.78 -12.63
C GLU A 67 -5.86 2.64 -12.43
N PRO A 68 -5.18 1.87 -13.30
CA PRO A 68 -3.73 1.82 -13.30
C PRO A 68 -3.11 3.21 -13.55
N PHE A 69 -1.94 3.47 -12.97
CA PHE A 69 -1.17 4.64 -13.32
C PHE A 69 -0.80 4.63 -14.80
N ARG A 70 -0.97 5.77 -15.44
CA ARG A 70 -0.71 5.99 -16.86
C ARG A 70 0.57 6.79 -17.06
N ALA A 71 1.06 6.85 -18.28
CA ALA A 71 2.27 7.60 -18.62
C ALA A 71 2.18 9.08 -18.21
N ASP A 72 1.02 9.71 -18.39
CA ASP A 72 0.78 11.10 -17.98
C ASP A 72 0.96 11.32 -16.48
N THR A 73 0.60 10.33 -15.65
CA THR A 73 0.79 10.37 -14.20
C THR A 73 2.28 10.38 -13.85
N TYR A 74 3.09 9.55 -14.50
CA TYR A 74 4.54 9.50 -14.28
C TYR A 74 5.23 10.77 -14.77
N LEU A 75 4.79 11.34 -15.90
CA LEU A 75 5.28 12.62 -16.38
C LEU A 75 4.93 13.80 -15.46
N ALA A 76 3.72 13.79 -14.89
CA ALA A 76 3.32 14.81 -13.92
C ALA A 76 4.20 14.74 -12.66
N ARG A 77 4.41 13.54 -12.10
CA ARG A 77 5.31 13.32 -10.96
C ARG A 77 6.76 13.69 -11.27
N ALA A 78 7.24 13.43 -12.50
CA ALA A 78 8.57 13.84 -12.94
C ALA A 78 8.74 15.35 -12.92
N ARG A 79 7.72 16.11 -13.35
CA ARG A 79 7.73 17.59 -13.28
C ARG A 79 7.76 18.09 -11.84
N GLU A 80 6.97 17.47 -10.96
CA GLU A 80 6.96 17.81 -9.52
C GLU A 80 8.33 17.58 -8.88
N LEU A 81 8.97 16.45 -9.16
CA LEU A 81 10.32 16.14 -8.67
C LEU A 81 11.35 17.16 -9.15
N LEU A 82 11.34 17.52 -10.42
CA LEU A 82 12.26 18.55 -10.97
C LEU A 82 12.05 19.94 -10.32
N ALA A 83 10.84 20.24 -9.87
CA ALA A 83 10.52 21.50 -9.20
C ALA A 83 10.86 21.51 -7.70
N SER A 84 10.88 20.35 -7.06
CA SER A 84 10.96 20.25 -5.61
C SER A 84 12.33 19.82 -5.08
N GLU A 85 13.15 19.11 -5.88
CA GLU A 85 14.41 18.54 -5.39
C GLU A 85 15.47 18.38 -6.48
N ASN A 86 16.74 18.21 -6.04
CA ASN A 86 17.83 17.85 -6.94
C ASN A 86 17.79 16.34 -7.20
N VAL A 87 17.21 15.96 -8.33
CA VAL A 87 17.01 14.56 -8.73
C VAL A 87 18.32 13.77 -8.74
N LYS A 88 19.44 14.35 -9.22
CA LYS A 88 20.75 13.68 -9.26
C LYS A 88 21.29 13.37 -7.87
N GLU A 89 21.19 14.33 -6.97
CA GLU A 89 21.60 14.14 -5.58
C GLU A 89 20.74 13.07 -4.89
N ARG A 90 19.42 13.07 -5.14
CA ARG A 90 18.51 12.05 -4.60
C ARG A 90 18.85 10.66 -5.11
N MET A 91 19.11 10.46 -6.39
CA MET A 91 19.53 9.19 -6.96
C MET A 91 20.85 8.71 -6.36
N GLN A 92 21.83 9.60 -6.21
CA GLN A 92 23.11 9.28 -5.61
C GLN A 92 22.94 8.90 -4.13
N PHE A 93 22.09 9.62 -3.39
CA PHE A 93 21.77 9.31 -1.99
C PHE A 93 21.15 7.93 -1.86
N ILE A 94 20.15 7.58 -2.68
CA ILE A 94 19.52 6.25 -2.68
C ILE A 94 20.57 5.16 -2.88
N LYS A 95 21.44 5.32 -3.89
CA LYS A 95 22.51 4.35 -4.16
C LYS A 95 23.47 4.17 -2.99
N ILE A 96 23.93 5.26 -2.39
CA ILE A 96 24.82 5.24 -1.23
C ILE A 96 24.15 4.53 -0.05
N MET A 97 22.87 4.82 0.18
CA MET A 97 22.13 4.21 1.28
C MET A 97 21.89 2.71 1.06
N GLN A 98 21.62 2.28 -0.16
CA GLN A 98 21.51 0.85 -0.50
C GLN A 98 22.84 0.12 -0.26
N GLU A 99 23.95 0.66 -0.76
CA GLU A 99 25.28 0.08 -0.54
C GLU A 99 25.67 0.03 0.94
N LYS A 100 25.34 1.08 1.70
CA LYS A 100 25.59 1.13 3.14
C LYS A 100 24.79 0.05 3.85
N ARG A 101 23.51 -0.09 3.58
CA ARG A 101 22.62 -1.09 4.20
C ARG A 101 23.10 -2.52 3.93
N ALA A 102 23.47 -2.82 2.68
CA ALA A 102 24.00 -4.14 2.33
C ALA A 102 25.28 -4.48 3.12
N LYS A 103 26.18 -3.51 3.26
CA LYS A 103 27.40 -3.70 4.08
C LYS A 103 27.10 -3.90 5.55
N GLU A 104 26.17 -3.11 6.12
CA GLU A 104 25.76 -3.21 7.52
C GLU A 104 25.08 -4.55 7.83
N TYR A 105 24.20 -5.03 6.93
CA TYR A 105 23.58 -6.35 7.07
C TYR A 105 24.60 -7.48 6.98
N THR A 106 25.51 -7.43 6.02
CA THR A 106 26.59 -8.42 5.88
C THR A 106 27.47 -8.46 7.14
N ALA A 107 27.84 -7.30 7.68
CA ALA A 107 28.61 -7.20 8.92
C ALA A 107 27.84 -7.79 10.12
N LEU A 108 26.55 -7.43 10.26
CA LEU A 108 25.69 -7.99 11.30
C LEU A 108 25.64 -9.52 11.23
N MET A 109 25.42 -10.07 10.04
CA MET A 109 25.34 -11.52 9.84
C MET A 109 26.66 -12.23 10.10
N HIS A 110 27.80 -11.56 9.90
CA HIS A 110 29.12 -12.08 10.23
C HIS A 110 29.36 -12.10 11.76
N ASP A 111 28.90 -11.08 12.46
CA ASP A 111 29.14 -10.94 13.92
C ASP A 111 28.28 -11.88 14.76
N ILE A 112 27.15 -12.35 14.23
CA ILE A 112 26.26 -13.28 14.93
C ILE A 112 26.80 -14.70 14.86
N GLN A 113 27.30 -15.21 16.00
CA GLN A 113 27.85 -16.55 16.13
C GLN A 113 26.80 -17.63 16.46
N GLN A 114 25.61 -17.22 16.94
CA GLN A 114 24.54 -18.12 17.32
C GLN A 114 23.67 -18.48 16.10
N GLU A 115 23.83 -19.71 15.59
CA GLU A 115 23.14 -20.15 14.38
C GLU A 115 21.62 -20.05 14.43
N PRO A 116 20.89 -20.37 15.52
CA PRO A 116 19.45 -20.16 15.59
C PRO A 116 19.04 -18.69 15.40
N LEU A 117 19.79 -17.76 15.98
CA LEU A 117 19.51 -16.32 15.84
C LEU A 117 19.82 -15.83 14.43
N ARG A 118 20.92 -16.30 13.85
CA ARG A 118 21.33 -15.98 12.48
C ARG A 118 20.27 -16.43 11.47
N SER A 119 19.77 -17.66 11.60
CA SER A 119 18.70 -18.20 10.74
C SER A 119 17.39 -17.43 10.91
N GLN A 120 17.02 -17.01 12.12
CA GLN A 120 15.82 -16.20 12.37
C GLN A 120 15.91 -14.81 11.73
N ILE A 121 17.07 -14.16 11.81
CA ILE A 121 17.29 -12.85 11.19
C ILE A 121 17.25 -12.97 9.66
N ALA A 122 17.89 -13.99 9.08
CA ALA A 122 17.80 -14.24 7.64
C ALA A 122 16.36 -14.47 7.18
N LEU A 123 15.60 -15.26 7.95
CA LEU A 123 14.18 -15.48 7.65
C LEU A 123 13.36 -14.18 7.71
N LEU A 124 13.57 -13.35 8.73
CA LEU A 124 12.87 -12.04 8.83
C LEU A 124 13.20 -11.12 7.65
N HIS A 125 14.46 -11.14 7.22
CA HIS A 125 14.93 -10.38 6.06
C HIS A 125 14.26 -10.85 4.75
N ASP A 126 14.20 -12.15 4.52
CA ASP A 126 13.51 -12.74 3.38
C ASP A 126 11.99 -12.49 3.40
N LEU A 127 11.36 -12.52 4.59
CA LEU A 127 9.93 -12.22 4.75
C LEU A 127 9.58 -10.79 4.35
N GLY A 128 10.49 -9.82 4.52
CA GLY A 128 10.32 -8.46 4.02
C GLY A 128 10.16 -8.43 2.50
N PHE A 129 11.02 -9.14 1.78
CA PHE A 129 10.93 -9.26 0.32
C PHE A 129 9.67 -10.02 -0.13
N ILE A 130 9.35 -11.14 0.53
CA ILE A 130 8.17 -11.96 0.20
C ILE A 130 6.88 -11.16 0.39
N ARG A 131 6.79 -10.32 1.42
CA ARG A 131 5.65 -9.44 1.64
C ARG A 131 5.41 -8.52 0.45
N ASP A 132 6.46 -7.83 0.00
CA ASP A 132 6.37 -6.89 -1.11
C ASP A 132 6.07 -7.60 -2.45
N ALA A 133 6.67 -8.78 -2.67
CA ALA A 133 6.38 -9.61 -3.84
C ALA A 133 4.94 -10.13 -3.86
N ARG A 134 4.36 -10.44 -2.69
CA ARG A 134 2.95 -10.84 -2.58
C ARG A 134 2.01 -9.68 -2.95
N GLU A 135 2.29 -8.47 -2.49
CA GLU A 135 1.51 -7.27 -2.85
C GLU A 135 1.56 -7.04 -4.38
N GLU A 136 2.76 -7.11 -4.96
CA GLU A 136 2.94 -7.01 -6.41
C GLU A 136 2.08 -8.04 -7.16
N CYS A 137 2.15 -9.32 -6.75
CA CYS A 137 1.38 -10.40 -7.40
C CYS A 137 -0.12 -10.14 -7.32
N ARG A 138 -0.64 -9.73 -6.15
CA ARG A 138 -2.06 -9.45 -5.95
C ARG A 138 -2.52 -8.28 -6.83
N ASP A 139 -1.81 -7.17 -6.81
CA ASP A 139 -2.24 -5.96 -7.49
C ASP A 139 -2.09 -6.11 -9.02
N LYS A 140 -1.05 -6.80 -9.50
CA LYS A 140 -0.91 -7.19 -10.92
C LYS A 140 -2.03 -8.14 -11.36
N LEU A 141 -2.38 -9.13 -10.54
CA LEU A 141 -3.47 -10.05 -10.86
C LEU A 141 -4.79 -9.31 -10.98
N THR A 142 -5.12 -8.43 -10.03
CA THR A 142 -6.31 -7.58 -10.06
C THR A 142 -6.38 -6.75 -11.35
N MET A 143 -5.26 -6.14 -11.75
CA MET A 143 -5.19 -5.39 -13.00
C MET A 143 -5.42 -6.27 -14.24
N LEU A 144 -4.84 -7.47 -14.26
CA LEU A 144 -4.96 -8.42 -15.38
C LEU A 144 -6.35 -9.05 -15.49
N GLU A 145 -7.02 -9.28 -14.37
CA GLU A 145 -8.37 -9.84 -14.33
C GLU A 145 -9.48 -8.81 -14.63
N ARG A 146 -9.21 -7.53 -14.42
CA ARG A 146 -10.20 -6.46 -14.64
C ARG A 146 -10.92 -6.54 -16.00
N PRO A 147 -10.25 -6.73 -17.15
CA PRO A 147 -10.94 -6.86 -18.43
C PRO A 147 -11.93 -8.03 -18.50
N LEU A 148 -11.68 -9.11 -17.73
CA LEU A 148 -12.63 -10.21 -17.61
C LEU A 148 -13.90 -9.75 -16.88
N TYR A 149 -13.75 -9.06 -15.74
CA TYR A 149 -14.87 -8.53 -14.98
C TYR A 149 -15.67 -7.48 -15.76
N GLU A 150 -15.01 -6.63 -16.55
CA GLU A 150 -15.66 -5.68 -17.47
C GLU A 150 -16.50 -6.42 -18.54
N ARG A 151 -15.98 -7.50 -19.12
CA ARG A 151 -16.74 -8.33 -20.08
C ARG A 151 -17.93 -9.04 -19.44
N ILE A 152 -17.78 -9.53 -18.22
CA ILE A 152 -18.87 -10.11 -17.42
C ILE A 152 -19.96 -9.05 -17.20
N ALA A 153 -19.57 -7.84 -16.80
CA ALA A 153 -20.49 -6.73 -16.58
C ALA A 153 -21.30 -6.40 -17.81
N VAL A 154 -20.65 -6.26 -18.96
CA VAL A 154 -21.33 -6.00 -20.24
C VAL A 154 -22.28 -7.15 -20.60
N ARG A 155 -21.86 -8.42 -20.48
CA ARG A 155 -22.68 -9.59 -20.80
C ARG A 155 -23.89 -9.73 -19.88
N ALA A 156 -23.73 -9.38 -18.61
CA ALA A 156 -24.78 -9.48 -17.60
C ALA A 156 -25.73 -8.26 -17.58
N GLY A 157 -25.39 -7.17 -18.28
CA GLY A 157 -26.12 -5.91 -18.20
C GLY A 157 -26.00 -5.24 -16.83
N LEU A 158 -24.83 -5.39 -16.19
CA LEU A 158 -24.46 -4.83 -14.89
C LEU A 158 -23.33 -3.81 -15.05
N ALA A 159 -23.20 -2.90 -14.10
CA ALA A 159 -22.00 -2.08 -13.98
C ALA A 159 -20.84 -2.91 -13.38
N LEU A 160 -19.58 -2.54 -13.66
CA LEU A 160 -18.41 -3.23 -13.08
C LEU A 160 -18.51 -3.29 -11.55
N ARG A 161 -18.89 -2.18 -10.89
CA ARG A 161 -19.09 -2.12 -9.44
C ARG A 161 -20.14 -3.14 -8.93
N GLU A 162 -21.15 -3.42 -9.74
CA GLU A 162 -22.18 -4.39 -9.39
C GLU A 162 -21.65 -5.82 -9.47
N VAL A 163 -20.82 -6.11 -10.47
CA VAL A 163 -20.17 -7.43 -10.61
C VAL A 163 -19.19 -7.69 -9.46
N THR A 164 -18.44 -6.68 -9.01
CA THR A 164 -17.51 -6.84 -7.88
C THR A 164 -18.20 -7.06 -6.53
N ALA A 165 -19.52 -6.90 -6.44
CA ALA A 165 -20.32 -7.23 -5.26
C ALA A 165 -20.90 -8.66 -5.30
N LEU A 166 -20.64 -9.41 -6.36
CA LEU A 166 -21.08 -10.81 -6.51
C LEU A 166 -20.00 -11.76 -5.97
N HIS A 167 -20.47 -12.89 -5.43
CA HIS A 167 -19.61 -14.04 -5.14
C HIS A 167 -19.31 -14.81 -6.44
N ASP A 168 -18.19 -15.53 -6.48
CA ASP A 168 -17.77 -16.25 -7.68
C ASP A 168 -18.84 -17.24 -8.18
N ASP A 169 -19.50 -17.97 -7.27
CA ASP A 169 -20.59 -18.89 -7.62
C ASP A 169 -21.78 -18.14 -8.25
N GLU A 170 -22.09 -16.92 -7.76
CA GLU A 170 -23.17 -16.11 -8.32
C GLU A 170 -22.81 -15.57 -9.71
N ILE A 171 -21.54 -15.28 -9.96
CA ILE A 171 -21.03 -14.93 -11.30
C ILE A 171 -21.19 -16.11 -12.24
N VAL A 172 -20.80 -17.31 -11.80
CA VAL A 172 -20.94 -18.55 -12.59
C VAL A 172 -22.41 -18.85 -12.90
N ASP A 173 -23.29 -18.75 -11.92
CA ASP A 173 -24.73 -18.93 -12.08
C ASP A 173 -25.32 -17.93 -13.07
N LEU A 174 -24.96 -16.65 -12.93
CA LEU A 174 -25.38 -15.57 -13.83
C LEU A 174 -24.96 -15.84 -15.28
N LEU A 175 -23.73 -16.29 -15.51
CA LEU A 175 -23.21 -16.60 -16.84
C LEU A 175 -23.86 -17.84 -17.47
N ASN A 176 -24.31 -18.77 -16.64
CA ASN A 176 -25.05 -19.97 -17.04
C ASN A 176 -26.56 -19.74 -17.19
N GLY A 177 -27.05 -18.52 -16.91
CA GLY A 177 -28.47 -18.21 -16.99
C GLY A 177 -29.29 -18.78 -15.82
N VAL A 178 -28.63 -19.14 -14.72
CA VAL A 178 -29.29 -19.59 -13.48
C VAL A 178 -29.70 -18.37 -12.65
N GLY A 179 -30.98 -18.30 -12.31
CA GLY A 179 -31.52 -17.18 -11.54
C GLY A 179 -31.96 -16.00 -12.40
N THR A 180 -32.46 -14.95 -11.75
CA THR A 180 -32.89 -13.72 -12.42
C THR A 180 -31.98 -12.56 -12.05
N THR A 181 -31.62 -11.74 -13.03
CA THR A 181 -30.82 -10.52 -12.81
C THR A 181 -31.46 -9.59 -11.77
N ASN A 182 -32.79 -9.56 -11.67
CA ASN A 182 -33.48 -8.72 -10.68
C ASN A 182 -33.28 -9.22 -9.23
N ALA A 183 -33.29 -10.51 -8.98
CA ALA A 183 -33.02 -11.06 -7.64
C ALA A 183 -31.57 -10.78 -7.21
N LEU A 184 -30.63 -10.88 -8.15
CA LEU A 184 -29.23 -10.53 -7.91
C LEU A 184 -29.05 -9.03 -7.65
N LYS A 185 -29.74 -8.16 -8.36
CA LYS A 185 -29.68 -6.70 -8.15
C LYS A 185 -30.10 -6.28 -6.75
N VAL A 186 -31.08 -6.95 -6.15
CA VAL A 186 -31.48 -6.69 -4.76
C VAL A 186 -30.30 -7.02 -3.81
N LYS A 187 -29.69 -8.18 -3.96
CA LYS A 187 -28.52 -8.57 -3.16
C LYS A 187 -27.35 -7.62 -3.37
N ILE A 188 -27.02 -7.31 -4.63
CA ILE A 188 -25.96 -6.38 -5.00
C ILE A 188 -26.16 -5.02 -4.32
N THR A 189 -27.37 -4.47 -4.39
CA THR A 189 -27.68 -3.17 -3.78
C THR A 189 -27.43 -3.21 -2.27
N ALA A 190 -27.94 -4.25 -1.59
CA ALA A 190 -27.70 -4.42 -0.15
C ALA A 190 -26.21 -4.53 0.19
N ARG A 191 -25.45 -5.32 -0.56
CA ARG A 191 -23.99 -5.50 -0.36
C ARG A 191 -23.19 -4.24 -0.65
N LEU A 192 -23.59 -3.44 -1.63
CA LEU A 192 -22.93 -2.16 -1.93
C LEU A 192 -23.16 -1.11 -0.86
N GLU A 193 -24.26 -1.22 -0.09
CA GLU A 193 -24.50 -0.39 1.09
C GLU A 193 -23.73 -0.90 2.31
N ARG A 194 -23.81 -2.22 2.57
CA ARG A 194 -23.16 -2.86 3.71
C ARG A 194 -22.99 -4.35 3.48
N PHE A 195 -21.83 -4.88 3.82
CA PHE A 195 -21.55 -6.31 3.91
C PHE A 195 -20.60 -6.60 5.05
N ALA A 196 -20.61 -7.85 5.50
CA ALA A 196 -19.59 -8.36 6.41
C ALA A 196 -19.08 -9.70 5.91
N ILE A 197 -17.83 -10.00 6.23
CA ILE A 197 -17.17 -11.26 5.88
C ILE A 197 -16.76 -11.95 7.18
N ASP A 198 -17.21 -13.18 7.35
CA ASP A 198 -16.79 -14.06 8.45
C ASP A 198 -15.73 -15.04 7.92
N VAL A 199 -14.57 -15.06 8.56
CA VAL A 199 -13.45 -15.93 8.17
C VAL A 199 -13.14 -16.88 9.32
N GLN A 200 -13.44 -18.17 9.14
CA GLN A 200 -13.16 -19.21 10.10
C GLN A 200 -12.20 -20.26 9.51
N GLY A 201 -10.93 -20.15 9.87
CA GLY A 201 -9.87 -20.97 9.29
C GLY A 201 -9.73 -20.72 7.78
N THR A 202 -10.10 -21.71 6.95
CA THR A 202 -10.09 -21.60 5.47
C THR A 202 -11.48 -21.30 4.89
N THR A 203 -12.51 -21.24 5.72
CA THR A 203 -13.88 -20.96 5.28
C THR A 203 -14.15 -19.47 5.31
N ILE A 204 -14.56 -18.93 4.17
CA ILE A 204 -14.97 -17.53 4.01
C ILE A 204 -16.48 -17.53 3.77
N ARG A 205 -17.22 -16.79 4.59
CA ARG A 205 -18.67 -16.63 4.48
C ARG A 205 -19.02 -15.15 4.35
N LEU A 206 -19.77 -14.82 3.33
CA LEU A 206 -20.36 -13.49 3.19
C LEU A 206 -21.64 -13.42 4.01
N ILE A 207 -21.76 -12.40 4.87
CA ILE A 207 -22.92 -12.17 5.71
C ILE A 207 -23.86 -11.18 5.01
N ASP A 208 -24.94 -11.70 4.46
CA ASP A 208 -25.96 -10.92 3.75
C ASP A 208 -27.14 -10.54 4.69
N ASP A 209 -27.34 -11.26 5.81
CA ASP A 209 -28.41 -11.01 6.76
C ASP A 209 -28.15 -9.72 7.56
N THR A 210 -29.10 -8.80 7.51
CA THR A 210 -28.98 -7.48 8.15
C THR A 210 -28.90 -7.56 9.67
N LYS A 211 -29.57 -8.51 10.30
CA LYS A 211 -29.52 -8.67 11.75
C LYS A 211 -28.15 -9.18 12.22
N GLU A 212 -27.62 -10.19 11.50
CA GLU A 212 -26.28 -10.71 11.77
C GLU A 212 -25.21 -9.65 11.51
N GLN A 213 -25.38 -8.81 10.48
CA GLN A 213 -24.53 -7.65 10.26
C GLN A 213 -24.63 -6.62 11.39
N ASP A 214 -25.83 -6.38 11.92
CA ASP A 214 -26.04 -5.47 13.07
C ASP A 214 -25.35 -5.97 14.33
N ASP A 215 -25.35 -7.27 14.58
CA ASP A 215 -24.65 -7.88 15.71
C ASP A 215 -23.12 -7.63 15.59
N VAL A 216 -22.54 -7.82 14.41
CA VAL A 216 -21.12 -7.50 14.13
C VAL A 216 -20.85 -6.00 14.31
N VAL A 217 -21.73 -5.13 13.80
CA VAL A 217 -21.58 -3.68 13.94
C VAL A 217 -21.70 -3.23 15.39
N CYS A 218 -22.60 -3.83 16.18
CA CYS A 218 -22.71 -3.55 17.63
C CYS A 218 -21.43 -3.91 18.37
N GLU A 219 -20.79 -5.02 18.03
CA GLU A 219 -19.51 -5.41 18.59
C GLU A 219 -18.40 -4.39 18.24
N VAL A 220 -18.33 -3.92 16.99
CA VAL A 220 -17.38 -2.89 16.56
C VAL A 220 -17.69 -1.53 17.18
N ARG A 221 -18.97 -1.10 17.23
CA ARG A 221 -19.38 0.19 17.82
C ARG A 221 -19.12 0.30 19.31
N SER A 222 -19.03 -0.83 20.02
CA SER A 222 -18.60 -0.82 21.42
C SER A 222 -17.18 -0.24 21.56
N LEU A 223 -16.38 -0.24 20.49
CA LEU A 223 -15.05 0.37 20.40
C LEU A 223 -15.10 1.87 20.08
N GLU A 224 -16.17 2.39 19.44
CA GLU A 224 -16.31 3.83 19.12
C GLU A 224 -16.46 4.74 20.35
N ALA A 225 -16.84 4.18 21.49
CA ALA A 225 -16.87 4.88 22.76
C ALA A 225 -15.48 5.13 23.36
N MET A 226 -14.43 4.60 22.76
CA MET A 226 -13.05 4.78 23.21
C MET A 226 -12.57 6.21 22.92
N ARG A 227 -12.19 6.91 23.99
CA ARG A 227 -11.59 8.26 23.91
C ARG A 227 -10.07 8.23 23.68
N GLU A 228 -9.49 7.06 23.66
CA GLU A 228 -8.05 6.83 23.57
C GLU A 228 -7.79 5.64 22.66
N VAL A 229 -6.88 5.82 21.70
CA VAL A 229 -6.37 4.74 20.84
C VAL A 229 -4.93 4.47 21.25
N ARG A 230 -4.59 3.20 21.44
CA ARG A 230 -3.23 2.75 21.77
C ARG A 230 -2.64 2.02 20.59
N GLY A 231 -1.35 2.23 20.36
CA GLY A 231 -0.63 1.61 19.27
C GLY A 231 0.88 1.51 19.54
N THR A 232 1.58 0.89 18.60
CA THR A 232 3.05 0.78 18.64
C THR A 232 3.67 2.04 18.07
N ILE A 233 4.58 2.66 18.80
CA ILE A 233 5.36 3.81 18.32
C ILE A 233 6.42 3.31 17.36
N ALA A 234 6.34 3.70 16.11
CA ALA A 234 7.26 3.28 15.04
C ALA A 234 8.39 4.28 14.80
N CYS A 235 8.21 5.53 15.15
CA CYS A 235 9.21 6.59 15.06
C CYS A 235 8.91 7.64 16.12
N SER A 236 9.85 8.45 16.52
CA SER A 236 9.73 9.62 17.41
C SER A 236 8.72 9.52 18.57
N ALA A 237 9.17 9.57 19.79
CA ALA A 237 8.33 9.61 21.00
C ALA A 237 7.89 11.06 21.37
N ARG A 238 7.87 12.00 20.43
CA ARG A 238 7.48 13.39 20.66
C ARG A 238 5.96 13.50 20.80
N ARG A 239 5.51 14.38 21.68
CA ARG A 239 4.10 14.75 21.76
C ARG A 239 3.76 15.67 20.58
N ILE A 240 2.84 15.24 19.74
CA ILE A 240 2.39 15.97 18.56
C ILE A 240 0.90 16.30 18.74
N GLN A 241 0.50 17.49 18.29
CA GLN A 241 -0.88 17.94 18.29
C GLN A 241 -1.20 18.50 16.91
N GLY A 242 -2.34 18.13 16.34
CA GLY A 242 -2.78 18.57 15.01
C GLY A 242 -4.22 18.16 14.74
N VAL A 243 -4.75 18.62 13.60
CA VAL A 243 -6.07 18.21 13.12
C VAL A 243 -5.96 16.82 12.50
N VAL A 244 -6.82 15.91 12.91
CA VAL A 244 -6.86 14.55 12.36
C VAL A 244 -7.52 14.57 10.99
N ARG A 245 -6.84 14.00 9.99
CA ARG A 245 -7.36 13.77 8.65
C ARG A 245 -7.37 12.28 8.33
N ILE A 246 -8.56 11.74 8.23
CA ILE A 246 -8.76 10.35 7.82
C ILE A 246 -8.74 10.33 6.28
N VAL A 247 -7.81 9.56 5.72
CA VAL A 247 -7.58 9.41 4.28
C VAL A 247 -7.52 7.92 3.98
N LEU A 248 -8.54 7.40 3.33
CA LEU A 248 -8.66 5.96 3.07
C LEU A 248 -8.09 5.56 1.71
N ASN A 249 -7.85 6.52 0.81
CA ASN A 249 -7.27 6.28 -0.50
C ASN A 249 -6.42 7.48 -0.97
N ALA A 250 -5.51 7.24 -1.90
CA ALA A 250 -4.56 8.25 -2.39
C ALA A 250 -5.24 9.47 -3.04
N ARG A 251 -6.44 9.32 -3.63
CA ARG A 251 -7.18 10.44 -4.23
C ARG A 251 -7.60 11.49 -3.20
N GLU A 252 -7.66 11.10 -1.94
CA GLU A 252 -8.02 11.98 -0.83
C GLU A 252 -6.81 12.66 -0.17
N CYS A 253 -5.60 12.32 -0.58
CA CYS A 253 -4.36 12.88 -0.02
C CYS A 253 -4.32 14.42 -0.03
N GLN A 254 -4.98 15.07 -1.00
CA GLN A 254 -5.11 16.53 -1.06
C GLN A 254 -5.86 17.15 0.13
N LYS A 255 -6.63 16.37 0.91
CA LYS A 255 -7.31 16.85 2.12
C LYS A 255 -6.34 17.16 3.27
N VAL A 256 -5.15 16.56 3.25
CA VAL A 256 -4.14 16.74 4.30
C VAL A 256 -3.42 18.07 4.10
N GLN A 257 -3.45 18.91 5.13
CA GLN A 257 -2.78 20.21 5.18
C GLN A 257 -1.49 20.12 5.99
N GLU A 258 -0.69 21.20 5.93
CA GLU A 258 0.54 21.27 6.70
C GLU A 258 0.24 21.25 8.21
N GLY A 259 0.91 20.35 8.94
CA GLY A 259 0.73 20.18 10.38
C GLY A 259 -0.41 19.25 10.81
N ASP A 260 -1.20 18.71 9.88
CA ASP A 260 -2.25 17.73 10.19
C ASP A 260 -1.66 16.39 10.67
N ILE A 261 -2.50 15.56 11.31
CA ILE A 261 -2.21 14.17 11.64
C ILE A 261 -2.94 13.29 10.63
N LEU A 262 -2.17 12.59 9.80
CA LEU A 262 -2.70 11.66 8.80
C LEU A 262 -3.11 10.35 9.49
N VAL A 263 -4.37 9.96 9.31
CA VAL A 263 -4.89 8.65 9.75
C VAL A 263 -5.36 7.87 8.53
N THR A 264 -4.87 6.64 8.39
CA THR A 264 -5.19 5.78 7.25
C THR A 264 -5.07 4.31 7.65
N THR A 265 -5.66 3.40 6.89
CA THR A 265 -5.47 1.96 7.10
C THR A 265 -4.02 1.55 6.88
N MET A 266 -3.44 1.93 5.74
CA MET A 266 -2.03 1.74 5.41
C MET A 266 -1.56 2.87 4.47
N THR A 267 -0.24 3.00 4.31
CA THR A 267 0.34 3.92 3.33
C THR A 267 1.05 3.18 2.23
N LYS A 268 1.00 3.74 1.04
CA LYS A 268 1.78 3.34 -0.14
C LYS A 268 2.51 4.57 -0.71
N PRO A 269 3.37 4.43 -1.71
CA PRO A 269 4.13 5.57 -2.26
C PRO A 269 3.29 6.76 -2.73
N ASP A 270 2.06 6.52 -3.14
CA ASP A 270 1.11 7.57 -3.56
C ASP A 270 0.57 8.43 -2.41
N PHE A 271 0.75 8.00 -1.14
CA PHE A 271 0.50 8.83 0.04
C PHE A 271 1.64 9.80 0.38
N LEU A 272 2.80 9.68 -0.26
CA LEU A 272 3.98 10.47 0.05
C LEU A 272 3.73 12.00 0.07
N PRO A 273 2.96 12.60 -0.86
CA PRO A 273 2.65 14.02 -0.79
C PRO A 273 1.85 14.43 0.47
N ALA A 274 0.92 13.58 0.93
CA ALA A 274 0.18 13.80 2.16
C ALA A 274 1.08 13.61 3.39
N MET A 275 1.94 12.58 3.38
CA MET A 275 2.89 12.30 4.45
C MET A 275 3.92 13.44 4.61
N LYS A 276 4.34 14.10 3.52
CA LYS A 276 5.23 15.27 3.58
C LYS A 276 4.58 16.43 4.35
N ARG A 277 3.28 16.69 4.17
CA ARG A 277 2.53 17.77 4.84
C ARG A 277 2.14 17.42 6.28
N ALA A 278 1.81 16.17 6.55
CA ALA A 278 1.42 15.75 7.88
C ALA A 278 2.56 15.90 8.90
N SER A 279 2.23 16.23 10.14
CA SER A 279 3.18 16.27 11.26
C SER A 279 3.37 14.91 11.93
N ALA A 280 2.41 13.99 11.77
CA ALA A 280 2.46 12.61 12.25
C ALA A 280 1.54 11.71 11.42
N PHE A 281 1.78 10.40 11.51
CA PHE A 281 0.96 9.37 10.86
C PHE A 281 0.45 8.37 11.90
N ILE A 282 -0.80 7.94 11.71
CA ILE A 282 -1.39 6.80 12.43
C ILE A 282 -1.92 5.85 11.37
N THR A 283 -1.49 4.60 11.42
CA THR A 283 -1.96 3.56 10.52
C THR A 283 -2.61 2.43 11.30
N ASP A 284 -3.71 1.89 10.79
CA ASP A 284 -4.40 0.76 11.37
C ASP A 284 -3.59 -0.52 11.16
N GLU A 285 -3.09 -0.70 9.94
CA GLU A 285 -2.25 -1.81 9.55
C GLU A 285 -0.78 -1.40 9.48
N GLY A 286 0.07 -2.35 9.85
CA GLY A 286 1.51 -2.20 9.72
C GLY A 286 2.24 -2.51 11.03
N GLY A 287 3.53 -2.24 11.03
CA GLY A 287 4.44 -2.45 12.15
C GLY A 287 5.69 -1.61 11.97
N LEU A 288 6.71 -1.87 12.75
CA LEU A 288 7.98 -1.13 12.71
C LEU A 288 8.67 -1.13 11.33
N THR A 289 8.26 -2.03 10.44
CA THR A 289 8.86 -2.26 9.12
C THR A 289 7.93 -1.91 7.95
N CYS A 290 6.74 -1.36 8.22
CA CYS A 290 5.83 -0.95 7.16
C CYS A 290 6.29 0.35 6.46
N HIS A 291 5.76 0.62 5.28
CA HIS A 291 6.06 1.83 4.50
C HIS A 291 5.88 3.11 5.33
N ALA A 292 4.78 3.23 6.08
CA ALA A 292 4.55 4.39 6.94
C ALA A 292 5.67 4.59 7.96
N ALA A 293 6.12 3.51 8.62
CA ALA A 293 7.16 3.55 9.63
C ALA A 293 8.54 3.90 9.03
N ILE A 294 8.85 3.38 7.84
CA ILE A 294 10.09 3.69 7.12
C ILE A 294 10.12 5.18 6.75
N ILE A 295 9.07 5.66 6.10
CA ILE A 295 8.98 7.06 5.69
C ILE A 295 8.94 8.01 6.90
N ALA A 296 8.26 7.65 7.99
CA ALA A 296 8.26 8.44 9.22
C ALA A 296 9.69 8.65 9.76
N ARG A 297 10.51 7.60 9.77
CA ARG A 297 11.92 7.69 10.20
C ARG A 297 12.75 8.54 9.25
N GLU A 298 12.58 8.39 7.94
CA GLU A 298 13.28 9.20 6.93
C GLU A 298 12.93 10.68 7.04
N MET A 299 11.69 11.01 7.41
CA MET A 299 11.20 12.37 7.60
C MET A 299 11.35 12.90 9.03
N ASN A 300 11.79 12.05 9.97
CA ASN A 300 11.86 12.35 11.41
C ASN A 300 10.52 12.85 12.01
N LYS A 301 9.43 12.15 11.67
CA LYS A 301 8.04 12.47 12.07
C LYS A 301 7.43 11.43 12.99
#